data_63b5318f1a7d0426d8e17f186b0295bf
#
_entry.id   63b5318f1a7d0426d8e17f186b0295bf
#
_cell.length_a   1.000
_cell.length_b   1.000
_cell.length_c   1.000
_cell.angle_alpha   90.00
_cell.angle_beta   90.00
_cell.angle_gamma   90.00
#
_symmetry.space_group_name_H-M   'P 1'
#
loop_
_entity.id
_entity.type
_entity.pdbx_description
1 polymer ?
#
loop_
_entity_poly.entity_id
_entity_poly.type
_entity_poly.pdbx_seq_one_letter_code
_entity_poly.pdbx_strand_id
1 'polypeptide(L)'
;CNECGGNTEILETGKIVSEVLSGCDALKDLVSNCKNIHQVEICQNCGHVKIAVNDKQDLPVVPNRMIGLDPMFVACHYLHKGLPLNNLISEVREKLEIGHDTFSYNLHDFVRIYIKPIYLQILNAAKEEDVLVLDGTPFDCLETQGKRVSKNPMADADGKPYISSSNYILGITTPHHADTQLSVYGYFPKRNYESVAAIIDDSFKFTNLVTDAHPAYDELAKKHNAKLQNCLTHLRRYLLSGFDVTAYLKQLEPLPEKAWLDIIQKDISEENDKYFIYAAFTAINQIYANEKDIDYSLTGDKLREQILKVREKSKDVLSRASIIMSEMEKRHLVPSKSGKRLVKKKGDPFADATAYWYNNKDKFEIFISNPDVPVDSNVVEQAIRPITVLRKNINWKATVEYMEDLCMIYSVFETARKNNINDPVNEWLRPYARELWCYCVEKKYTQEIRDGMSLEKKIKSWDMQSLSEGFDF
;
A
#
# COMPACT_ATOMS: atom_id res chain seq x y z
N CYS A 1 -5.03 36.00 22.47
CA CYS A 1 -4.86 34.58 22.79
C CYS A 1 -6.13 33.81 22.38
N ASN A 2 -5.96 32.79 21.57
CA ASN A 2 -7.05 31.97 21.05
C ASN A 2 -7.68 31.06 22.12
N GLU A 3 -6.94 30.73 23.19
CA GLU A 3 -7.44 29.87 24.27
C GLU A 3 -8.30 30.58 25.30
N CYS A 4 -7.99 31.83 25.69
CA CYS A 4 -8.67 32.52 26.81
C CYS A 4 -9.12 33.94 26.47
N GLY A 5 -8.91 34.44 25.26
CA GLY A 5 -9.25 35.83 24.87
C GLY A 5 -8.36 36.92 25.49
N GLY A 6 -7.35 36.55 26.28
CA GLY A 6 -6.48 37.51 26.96
C GLY A 6 -5.48 38.18 26.01
N ASN A 7 -4.89 39.29 26.45
CA ASN A 7 -3.87 40.00 25.69
C ASN A 7 -2.57 39.18 25.59
N THR A 8 -1.94 39.25 24.43
CA THR A 8 -0.64 38.65 24.17
C THR A 8 0.42 39.74 24.12
N GLU A 9 1.62 39.43 24.54
CA GLU A 9 2.77 40.31 24.35
C GLU A 9 3.91 39.54 23.66
N ILE A 10 4.74 40.25 22.89
CA ILE A 10 5.91 39.74 22.25
C ILE A 10 7.04 39.71 23.28
N LEU A 11 7.60 38.53 23.52
CA LEU A 11 8.80 38.40 24.36
C LEU A 11 10.03 38.86 23.57
N GLU A 12 10.55 40.02 23.88
CA GLU A 12 11.76 40.58 23.23
C GLU A 12 13.00 39.68 23.41
N THR A 13 13.06 38.94 24.52
CA THR A 13 14.17 38.04 24.88
C THR A 13 13.87 36.57 24.58
N GLY A 14 12.62 36.21 24.35
CA GLY A 14 12.20 34.84 24.12
C GLY A 14 12.36 34.49 22.63
N LYS A 15 13.54 33.99 22.25
CA LYS A 15 13.80 33.50 20.90
C LYS A 15 14.03 32.00 20.94
N ILE A 16 13.23 31.26 20.16
CA ILE A 16 13.51 29.87 19.88
C ILE A 16 14.48 29.81 18.71
N VAL A 17 15.63 29.22 18.93
CA VAL A 17 16.67 29.08 17.91
C VAL A 17 16.78 27.63 17.52
N SER A 18 16.54 27.35 16.25
CA SER A 18 16.81 26.06 15.64
C SER A 18 17.91 26.20 14.59
N GLU A 19 18.94 25.39 14.69
CA GLU A 19 19.99 25.28 13.67
C GLU A 19 19.72 24.07 12.82
N VAL A 20 19.59 24.24 11.51
CA VAL A 20 19.24 23.20 10.56
C VAL A 20 20.11 23.23 9.33
N LEU A 21 20.44 22.07 8.84
CA LEU A 21 20.89 21.93 7.47
C LEU A 21 19.63 21.89 6.59
N SER A 22 19.34 22.99 5.93
CA SER A 22 18.18 23.11 5.04
C SER A 22 18.62 23.52 3.66
N GLY A 23 17.77 23.28 2.71
CA GLY A 23 17.92 23.68 1.35
C GLY A 23 17.46 22.58 0.44
N CYS A 24 16.50 22.87 -0.38
CA CYS A 24 16.27 22.16 -1.60
C CYS A 24 15.30 22.89 -2.51
N ASP A 25 15.82 23.65 -3.44
CA ASP A 25 15.21 23.68 -4.76
C ASP A 25 15.93 22.58 -5.55
N ALA A 26 15.22 21.45 -5.69
CA ALA A 26 15.55 20.34 -6.58
C ALA A 26 17.06 20.10 -6.77
N LEU A 27 17.71 19.40 -5.85
CA LEU A 27 19.05 18.78 -6.02
C LEU A 27 20.20 19.69 -6.51
N LYS A 28 19.97 20.92 -6.85
CA LYS A 28 20.97 21.80 -7.50
C LYS A 28 21.66 22.77 -6.57
N ASP A 29 20.97 23.30 -5.58
CA ASP A 29 21.52 24.27 -4.65
C ASP A 29 21.44 23.74 -3.22
N LEU A 30 22.42 22.96 -2.92
CA LEU A 30 22.44 22.13 -1.75
C LEU A 30 22.74 22.88 -0.48
N VAL A 31 21.97 22.51 0.50
CA VAL A 31 22.28 22.49 1.92
C VAL A 31 23.09 23.67 2.40
N SER A 32 22.37 24.66 2.82
CA SER A 32 22.90 25.72 3.65
C SER A 32 22.71 25.40 5.14
N ASN A 33 23.66 25.79 5.96
CA ASN A 33 23.48 25.76 7.40
C ASN A 33 22.63 26.98 7.78
N CYS A 34 21.38 26.75 8.13
CA CYS A 34 20.43 27.80 8.47
C CYS A 34 20.23 27.86 9.99
N LYS A 35 20.23 29.09 10.50
CA LYS A 35 19.81 29.36 11.87
C LYS A 35 18.46 30.05 11.86
N ASN A 36 17.43 29.29 12.21
CA ASN A 36 16.07 29.82 12.31
C ASN A 36 15.88 30.44 13.70
N ILE A 37 15.42 31.69 13.72
CA ILE A 37 15.09 32.42 14.95
C ILE A 37 13.61 32.72 14.91
N HIS A 38 12.86 32.11 15.81
CA HIS A 38 11.41 32.29 15.90
C HIS A 38 11.05 33.27 17.01
N GLN A 39 10.20 34.22 16.70
CA GLN A 39 9.64 35.13 17.70
C GLN A 39 8.53 34.42 18.47
N VAL A 40 8.45 34.71 19.76
CA VAL A 40 7.48 34.09 20.67
C VAL A 40 6.55 35.15 21.22
N GLU A 41 5.25 34.87 21.14
CA GLU A 41 4.18 35.62 21.84
C GLU A 41 3.72 34.81 23.05
N ILE A 42 3.50 35.48 24.16
CA ILE A 42 2.95 34.88 25.38
C ILE A 42 1.68 35.55 25.81
N CYS A 43 0.69 34.77 26.24
CA CYS A 43 -0.52 35.29 26.83
C CYS A 43 -0.30 35.66 28.30
N GLN A 44 -0.60 36.91 28.65
CA GLN A 44 -0.46 37.42 30.02
C GLN A 44 -1.41 36.75 31.01
N ASN A 45 -2.53 36.18 30.54
CA ASN A 45 -3.57 35.60 31.43
C ASN A 45 -3.31 34.10 31.69
N CYS A 46 -3.03 33.30 30.66
CA CYS A 46 -2.97 31.85 30.80
C CYS A 46 -1.59 31.25 30.46
N GLY A 47 -0.59 32.09 30.10
CA GLY A 47 0.73 31.64 29.77
C GLY A 47 0.81 30.89 28.44
N HIS A 48 -0.24 30.86 27.62
CA HIS A 48 -0.21 30.21 26.30
C HIS A 48 0.87 30.83 25.42
N VAL A 49 1.70 30.01 24.84
CA VAL A 49 2.81 30.42 23.96
C VAL A 49 2.41 30.19 22.51
N LYS A 50 2.64 31.21 21.70
CA LYS A 50 2.52 31.15 20.25
C LYS A 50 3.84 31.51 19.59
N ILE A 51 4.23 30.73 18.59
CA ILE A 51 5.47 30.90 17.86
C ILE A 51 5.16 31.50 16.48
N ALA A 52 5.82 32.61 16.18
CA ALA A 52 5.76 33.16 14.82
C ALA A 52 6.67 32.35 13.90
N VAL A 53 6.09 31.60 12.96
CA VAL A 53 6.82 30.84 11.96
C VAL A 53 6.70 31.55 10.62
N ASN A 54 7.83 31.79 9.98
CA ASN A 54 7.84 32.31 8.63
C ASN A 54 7.48 31.16 7.67
N ASP A 55 6.51 31.37 6.78
CA ASP A 55 6.02 30.37 5.83
C ASP A 55 7.08 29.81 4.87
N LYS A 56 8.21 30.50 4.76
CA LYS A 56 9.33 30.10 3.90
C LYS A 56 10.49 29.44 4.66
N GLN A 57 10.38 29.29 5.99
CA GLN A 57 11.46 28.71 6.77
C GLN A 57 11.34 27.19 6.86
N ASP A 58 12.46 26.51 6.71
CA ASP A 58 12.57 25.09 6.97
C ASP A 58 12.52 24.83 8.47
N LEU A 59 11.81 23.76 8.83
CA LEU A 59 11.69 23.31 10.21
C LEU A 59 12.65 22.16 10.49
N PRO A 60 13.22 22.07 11.69
CA PRO A 60 14.03 20.91 12.06
C PRO A 60 13.19 19.64 12.07
N VAL A 61 13.76 18.54 11.64
CA VAL A 61 13.06 17.22 11.64
C VAL A 61 12.70 16.83 13.07
N VAL A 62 13.67 16.89 13.95
CA VAL A 62 13.53 16.63 15.39
C VAL A 62 14.44 17.59 16.14
N PRO A 63 14.10 18.03 17.33
CA PRO A 63 15.03 18.80 18.17
C PRO A 63 16.38 18.09 18.30
N ASN A 64 17.46 18.84 18.12
CA ASN A 64 18.85 18.36 18.09
C ASN A 64 19.25 17.47 16.88
N ARG A 65 18.40 17.33 15.87
CA ARG A 65 18.79 16.78 14.56
C ARG A 65 19.23 17.90 13.63
N MET A 66 20.14 17.57 12.72
CA MET A 66 20.78 18.58 11.86
C MET A 66 20.14 18.67 10.47
N ILE A 67 19.39 17.63 10.06
CA ILE A 67 18.82 17.56 8.72
C ILE A 67 17.39 18.10 8.75
N GLY A 68 17.11 19.09 7.90
CA GLY A 68 15.79 19.70 7.79
C GLY A 68 14.74 18.80 7.11
N LEU A 69 13.52 19.29 7.03
CA LEU A 69 12.40 18.54 6.46
C LEU A 69 12.57 18.24 4.96
N ASP A 70 13.12 19.19 4.20
CA ASP A 70 13.20 19.06 2.73
C ASP A 70 14.01 17.85 2.27
N PRO A 71 15.23 17.62 2.75
CA PRO A 71 15.97 16.41 2.42
C PRO A 71 15.24 15.13 2.80
N MET A 72 14.45 15.13 3.88
CA MET A 72 13.67 13.98 4.31
C MET A 72 12.46 13.73 3.38
N PHE A 73 11.75 14.79 2.96
CA PHE A 73 10.68 14.67 1.97
C PHE A 73 11.22 14.16 0.62
N VAL A 74 12.36 14.68 0.18
CA VAL A 74 13.03 14.21 -1.04
C VAL A 74 13.37 12.72 -0.90
N ALA A 75 13.92 12.28 0.24
CA ALA A 75 14.22 10.88 0.50
C ALA A 75 12.97 9.99 0.39
N CYS A 76 11.86 10.40 1.01
CA CYS A 76 10.59 9.69 0.92
C CYS A 76 10.08 9.61 -0.53
N HIS A 77 10.17 10.70 -1.28
CA HIS A 77 9.78 10.73 -2.69
C HIS A 77 10.63 9.79 -3.55
N TYR A 78 11.96 9.78 -3.37
CA TYR A 78 12.86 8.88 -4.09
C TYR A 78 12.56 7.41 -3.76
N LEU A 79 12.37 7.08 -2.49
CA LEU A 79 11.98 5.72 -2.09
C LEU A 79 10.66 5.32 -2.74
N HIS A 80 9.65 6.19 -2.73
CA HIS A 80 8.36 5.93 -3.38
C HIS A 80 8.51 5.73 -4.90
N LYS A 81 9.47 6.38 -5.56
CA LYS A 81 9.81 6.16 -6.98
C LYS A 81 10.61 4.86 -7.23
N GLY A 82 10.92 4.09 -6.20
CA GLY A 82 11.68 2.84 -6.31
C GLY A 82 13.19 3.05 -6.41
N LEU A 83 13.71 4.20 -5.98
CA LEU A 83 15.13 4.49 -5.93
C LEU A 83 15.72 4.12 -4.57
N PRO A 84 16.86 3.41 -4.53
CA PRO A 84 17.51 3.06 -3.27
C PRO A 84 17.98 4.29 -2.50
N LEU A 85 17.83 4.25 -1.19
CA LEU A 85 18.29 5.32 -0.30
C LEU A 85 19.80 5.61 -0.45
N ASN A 86 20.61 4.57 -0.70
CA ASN A 86 22.05 4.72 -0.90
C ASN A 86 22.41 5.62 -2.07
N ASN A 87 21.63 5.63 -3.14
CA ASN A 87 21.87 6.51 -4.29
C ASN A 87 21.66 7.97 -3.89
N LEU A 88 20.62 8.25 -3.11
CA LEU A 88 20.36 9.58 -2.59
C LEU A 88 21.44 10.00 -1.59
N ILE A 89 21.80 9.11 -0.66
CA ILE A 89 22.84 9.41 0.35
C ILE A 89 24.19 9.67 -0.31
N SER A 90 24.57 8.95 -1.37
CA SER A 90 25.84 9.23 -2.06
C SER A 90 25.85 10.61 -2.69
N GLU A 91 24.77 11.05 -3.31
CA GLU A 91 24.63 12.39 -3.88
C GLU A 91 24.63 13.49 -2.81
N VAL A 92 23.94 13.23 -1.70
CA VAL A 92 23.87 14.16 -0.56
C VAL A 92 25.19 14.19 0.21
N ARG A 93 25.86 13.04 0.36
CA ARG A 93 27.11 12.90 1.13
C ARG A 93 28.26 13.69 0.54
N GLU A 94 28.40 13.74 -0.78
CA GLU A 94 29.44 14.54 -1.44
C GLU A 94 29.34 16.04 -1.06
N LYS A 95 28.16 16.47 -0.62
CA LYS A 95 27.87 17.87 -0.34
C LYS A 95 27.67 18.18 1.15
N LEU A 96 27.26 17.20 1.98
CA LEU A 96 26.90 17.40 3.40
C LEU A 96 27.91 16.84 4.38
N GLU A 97 28.86 16.03 3.95
CA GLU A 97 29.77 15.28 4.84
C GLU A 97 29.05 14.45 5.93
N ILE A 98 27.78 14.05 5.65
CA ILE A 98 26.96 13.29 6.60
C ILE A 98 27.15 11.80 6.37
N GLY A 99 27.34 11.05 7.44
CA GLY A 99 27.43 9.58 7.39
C GLY A 99 26.08 8.94 6.99
N HIS A 100 26.15 7.77 6.35
CA HIS A 100 24.98 6.97 5.97
C HIS A 100 24.04 6.72 7.15
N ASP A 101 24.59 6.31 8.29
CA ASP A 101 23.81 5.98 9.49
C ASP A 101 23.08 7.21 10.03
N THR A 102 23.78 8.38 10.06
CA THR A 102 23.16 9.63 10.50
C THR A 102 21.95 10.00 9.65
N PHE A 103 22.05 9.86 8.32
CA PHE A 103 20.93 10.13 7.44
C PHE A 103 19.77 9.14 7.66
N SER A 104 20.09 7.85 7.77
CA SER A 104 19.10 6.80 8.00
C SER A 104 18.35 6.97 9.32
N TYR A 105 19.04 7.30 10.40
CA TYR A 105 18.40 7.60 11.69
C TYR A 105 17.51 8.85 11.63
N ASN A 106 17.96 9.91 10.91
CA ASN A 106 17.11 11.09 10.74
C ASN A 106 15.84 10.77 9.94
N LEU A 107 15.96 9.95 8.89
CA LEU A 107 14.80 9.52 8.10
C LEU A 107 13.83 8.66 8.93
N HIS A 108 14.35 7.74 9.73
CA HIS A 108 13.52 6.93 10.64
C HIS A 108 12.72 7.81 11.61
N ASP A 109 13.39 8.73 12.32
CA ASP A 109 12.73 9.65 13.24
C ASP A 109 11.70 10.54 12.51
N PHE A 110 12.07 11.04 11.31
CA PHE A 110 11.15 11.80 10.48
C PHE A 110 9.89 11.01 10.13
N VAL A 111 10.02 9.76 9.70
CA VAL A 111 8.88 8.91 9.36
C VAL A 111 7.99 8.68 10.58
N ARG A 112 8.59 8.40 11.74
CA ARG A 112 7.84 8.12 12.97
C ARG A 112 7.11 9.34 13.53
N ILE A 113 7.63 10.54 13.30
CA ILE A 113 7.06 11.78 13.83
C ILE A 113 6.06 12.41 12.83
N TYR A 114 6.41 12.50 11.55
CA TYR A 114 5.62 13.28 10.58
C TYR A 114 4.82 12.43 9.59
N ILE A 115 5.29 11.23 9.24
CA ILE A 115 4.59 10.36 8.29
C ILE A 115 3.62 9.43 8.99
N LYS A 116 4.02 8.86 10.13
CA LYS A 116 3.19 7.90 10.88
C LYS A 116 1.81 8.43 11.27
N PRO A 117 1.63 9.66 11.76
CA PRO A 117 0.30 10.17 12.07
C PRO A 117 -0.63 10.19 10.86
N ILE A 118 -0.12 10.63 9.69
CA ILE A 118 -0.89 10.65 8.44
C ILE A 118 -1.20 9.20 7.99
N TYR A 119 -0.22 8.30 8.10
CA TYR A 119 -0.43 6.88 7.85
C TYR A 119 -1.57 6.31 8.71
N LEU A 120 -1.61 6.66 10.00
CA LEU A 120 -2.66 6.18 10.90
C LEU A 120 -4.05 6.72 10.52
N GLN A 121 -4.15 7.95 10.02
CA GLN A 121 -5.40 8.47 9.48
C GLN A 121 -5.87 7.69 8.27
N ILE A 122 -4.96 7.44 7.31
CA ILE A 122 -5.24 6.63 6.10
C ILE A 122 -5.68 5.23 6.51
N LEU A 123 -4.98 4.62 7.48
CA LEU A 123 -5.34 3.31 8.02
C LEU A 123 -6.72 3.32 8.69
N ASN A 124 -7.03 4.34 9.49
CA ASN A 124 -8.33 4.46 10.13
C ASN A 124 -9.45 4.68 9.11
N ALA A 125 -9.22 5.47 8.06
CA ALA A 125 -10.16 5.60 6.97
C ALA A 125 -10.39 4.24 6.25
N ALA A 126 -9.32 3.49 5.99
CA ALA A 126 -9.42 2.16 5.36
C ALA A 126 -10.19 1.14 6.22
N LYS A 127 -10.21 1.29 7.55
CA LYS A 127 -10.99 0.43 8.45
C LYS A 127 -12.51 0.60 8.29
N GLU A 128 -12.96 1.76 7.84
CA GLU A 128 -14.38 2.07 7.65
C GLU A 128 -14.90 1.67 6.25
N GLU A 129 -14.04 1.29 5.33
CA GLU A 129 -14.40 0.96 3.95
C GLU A 129 -15.12 -0.39 3.84
N ASP A 130 -16.18 -0.45 3.02
CA ASP A 130 -16.97 -1.67 2.80
C ASP A 130 -16.29 -2.66 1.86
N VAL A 131 -15.50 -2.18 0.91
CA VAL A 131 -14.80 -3.00 -0.08
C VAL A 131 -13.31 -2.76 -0.01
N LEU A 132 -12.54 -3.81 0.26
CA LEU A 132 -11.08 -3.77 0.23
C LEU A 132 -10.52 -4.70 -0.84
N VAL A 133 -9.45 -4.26 -1.49
CA VAL A 133 -8.68 -5.04 -2.45
C VAL A 133 -7.30 -5.32 -1.88
N LEU A 134 -6.94 -6.59 -1.74
CA LEU A 134 -5.68 -7.02 -1.11
C LEU A 134 -4.80 -7.80 -2.07
N ASP A 135 -3.51 -7.57 -1.98
CA ASP A 135 -2.49 -8.44 -2.56
C ASP A 135 -1.19 -8.34 -1.74
N GLY A 136 -0.36 -9.37 -1.82
CA GLY A 136 0.90 -9.44 -1.10
C GLY A 136 2.08 -9.68 -2.04
N THR A 137 3.14 -8.85 -1.90
CA THR A 137 4.39 -9.04 -2.65
C THR A 137 5.52 -9.50 -1.73
N PRO A 138 6.35 -10.48 -2.15
CA PRO A 138 7.52 -10.86 -1.36
C PRO A 138 8.52 -9.70 -1.31
N PHE A 139 9.02 -9.41 -0.12
CA PHE A 139 10.07 -8.43 0.10
C PHE A 139 10.97 -8.93 1.24
N ASP A 140 12.20 -9.30 0.93
CA ASP A 140 13.08 -9.93 1.90
C ASP A 140 13.57 -8.93 2.96
N CYS A 141 13.63 -9.37 4.21
CA CYS A 141 14.18 -8.64 5.35
C CYS A 141 15.32 -9.46 5.99
N LEU A 142 16.42 -8.81 6.39
CA LEU A 142 17.60 -9.49 6.91
C LEU A 142 17.42 -10.04 8.34
N GLU A 143 16.62 -9.36 9.16
CA GLU A 143 16.47 -9.71 10.57
C GLU A 143 15.55 -10.90 10.83
N THR A 144 14.69 -11.22 9.89
CA THR A 144 13.75 -12.33 10.09
C THR A 144 14.37 -13.64 9.69
N GLN A 145 14.53 -14.53 10.65
CA GLN A 145 15.04 -15.88 10.45
C GLN A 145 13.98 -16.74 9.74
N GLY A 146 14.28 -17.19 8.53
CA GLY A 146 13.46 -18.12 7.76
C GLY A 146 14.19 -19.37 7.34
N LYS A 147 13.46 -20.33 6.75
CA LYS A 147 13.98 -21.66 6.37
C LYS A 147 14.73 -21.72 5.04
N ARG A 148 14.93 -20.60 4.34
CA ARG A 148 15.63 -20.57 3.05
C ARG A 148 17.03 -20.02 3.23
N VAL A 149 18.02 -20.89 3.07
CA VAL A 149 19.42 -20.49 3.04
C VAL A 149 19.68 -19.79 1.70
N SER A 150 20.19 -18.56 1.74
CA SER A 150 20.68 -17.88 0.54
C SER A 150 21.87 -18.67 -0.06
N LYS A 151 22.03 -18.62 -1.38
CA LYS A 151 23.21 -19.21 -2.06
C LYS A 151 24.54 -18.58 -1.58
N ASN A 152 24.50 -17.34 -1.08
CA ASN A 152 25.62 -16.65 -0.44
C ASN A 152 25.13 -16.09 0.91
N PRO A 153 25.11 -16.90 1.97
CA PRO A 153 24.67 -16.44 3.27
C PRO A 153 25.66 -15.42 3.81
N MET A 154 25.19 -14.22 4.11
CA MET A 154 25.90 -13.32 4.99
C MET A 154 25.81 -13.90 6.40
N ALA A 155 26.87 -13.78 7.17
CA ALA A 155 26.91 -14.22 8.56
C ALA A 155 26.74 -13.01 9.49
N ASP A 156 26.08 -13.22 10.62
CA ASP A 156 26.06 -12.28 11.73
C ASP A 156 27.44 -12.15 12.42
N ALA A 157 27.55 -11.32 13.43
CA ALA A 157 28.79 -11.12 14.19
C ALA A 157 29.32 -12.42 14.84
N ASP A 158 28.44 -13.40 15.06
CA ASP A 158 28.79 -14.71 15.62
C ASP A 158 29.08 -15.77 14.55
N GLY A 159 29.13 -15.38 13.27
CA GLY A 159 29.36 -16.29 12.14
C GLY A 159 28.16 -17.13 11.76
N LYS A 160 26.96 -16.84 12.27
CA LYS A 160 25.74 -17.57 11.97
C LYS A 160 25.14 -17.08 10.64
N PRO A 161 24.87 -17.95 9.68
CA PRO A 161 24.35 -17.50 8.38
C PRO A 161 22.98 -16.86 8.56
N TYR A 162 22.79 -15.66 7.96
CA TYR A 162 21.48 -15.06 7.82
C TYR A 162 20.62 -15.93 6.90
N ILE A 163 19.53 -16.41 7.44
CA ILE A 163 18.54 -17.18 6.70
C ILE A 163 17.45 -16.23 6.25
N SER A 164 17.41 -15.91 4.95
CA SER A 164 16.31 -15.07 4.44
C SER A 164 15.01 -15.88 4.40
N SER A 165 14.03 -15.50 5.21
CA SER A 165 12.64 -15.88 4.96
C SER A 165 12.06 -14.97 3.90
N SER A 166 11.16 -15.50 3.07
CA SER A 166 10.35 -14.64 2.21
C SER A 166 9.36 -13.88 3.10
N ASN A 167 9.72 -12.66 3.46
CA ASN A 167 8.80 -11.71 4.07
C ASN A 167 7.96 -11.08 2.98
N TYR A 168 6.87 -10.43 3.38
CA TYR A 168 5.91 -9.87 2.45
C TYR A 168 5.52 -8.46 2.87
N ILE A 169 5.17 -7.65 1.88
CA ILE A 169 4.42 -6.43 2.08
C ILE A 169 3.01 -6.68 1.57
N LEU A 170 2.02 -6.48 2.43
CA LEU A 170 0.60 -6.47 2.10
C LEU A 170 0.23 -5.08 1.59
N GLY A 171 -0.38 -5.00 0.43
CA GLY A 171 -1.08 -3.82 -0.04
C GLY A 171 -2.58 -3.97 0.22
N ILE A 172 -3.19 -2.94 0.76
CA ILE A 172 -4.62 -2.79 1.00
C ILE A 172 -5.06 -1.54 0.25
N THR A 173 -6.02 -1.66 -0.65
CA THR A 173 -6.51 -0.50 -1.40
C THR A 173 -8.02 -0.49 -1.48
N THR A 174 -8.60 0.69 -1.63
CA THR A 174 -9.99 0.84 -2.08
C THR A 174 -10.09 0.57 -3.58
N PRO A 175 -11.27 0.20 -4.10
CA PRO A 175 -11.54 0.13 -5.54
C PRO A 175 -11.22 1.45 -6.25
N HIS A 176 -10.88 1.39 -7.55
CA HIS A 176 -10.49 2.58 -8.33
C HIS A 176 -11.62 3.62 -8.52
N HIS A 177 -12.85 3.22 -8.29
CA HIS A 177 -14.03 4.09 -8.38
C HIS A 177 -14.61 4.47 -7.01
N ALA A 178 -13.92 4.14 -5.91
CA ALA A 178 -14.28 4.62 -4.59
C ALA A 178 -14.13 6.15 -4.51
N ASP A 179 -14.98 6.81 -3.72
CA ASP A 179 -14.96 8.26 -3.54
C ASP A 179 -13.62 8.76 -2.98
N THR A 180 -13.03 7.96 -2.08
CA THR A 180 -11.68 8.20 -1.57
C THR A 180 -10.77 7.03 -1.94
N GLN A 181 -9.66 7.35 -2.60
CA GLN A 181 -8.70 6.35 -3.04
C GLN A 181 -7.63 6.13 -1.97
N LEU A 182 -7.77 5.08 -1.18
CA LEU A 182 -6.82 4.75 -0.12
C LEU A 182 -5.81 3.69 -0.56
N SER A 183 -4.60 3.78 -0.02
CA SER A 183 -3.58 2.75 -0.14
C SER A 183 -2.84 2.62 1.18
N VAL A 184 -2.94 1.46 1.80
CA VAL A 184 -2.28 1.12 3.05
C VAL A 184 -1.33 -0.04 2.79
N TYR A 185 -0.12 0.05 3.31
CA TYR A 185 0.84 -1.04 3.24
C TYR A 185 1.22 -1.48 4.64
N GLY A 186 1.38 -2.80 4.79
CA GLY A 186 1.83 -3.41 6.03
C GLY A 186 2.86 -4.49 5.77
N TYR A 187 3.90 -4.53 6.60
CA TYR A 187 4.91 -5.57 6.56
C TYR A 187 4.45 -6.79 7.36
N PHE A 188 4.69 -8.01 6.84
CA PHE A 188 4.41 -9.24 7.56
C PHE A 188 5.45 -10.34 7.26
N PRO A 189 5.82 -11.14 8.30
CA PRO A 189 6.94 -12.07 8.20
C PRO A 189 6.62 -13.36 7.44
N LYS A 190 5.34 -13.72 7.27
CA LYS A 190 4.89 -14.95 6.61
C LYS A 190 3.56 -14.71 5.89
N ARG A 191 3.37 -15.34 4.73
CA ARG A 191 2.10 -15.30 4.03
C ARG A 191 1.14 -16.35 4.60
N ASN A 192 0.64 -16.10 5.81
CA ASN A 192 -0.34 -16.90 6.51
C ASN A 192 -1.42 -16.03 7.13
N TYR A 193 -2.50 -16.63 7.59
CA TYR A 193 -3.64 -15.92 8.15
C TYR A 193 -3.23 -15.04 9.36
N GLU A 194 -2.47 -15.59 10.32
CA GLU A 194 -2.10 -14.88 11.54
C GLU A 194 -1.33 -13.58 11.25
N SER A 195 -0.46 -13.62 10.26
CA SER A 195 0.31 -12.44 9.85
C SER A 195 -0.54 -11.38 9.15
N VAL A 196 -1.48 -11.81 8.31
CA VAL A 196 -2.44 -10.89 7.66
C VAL A 196 -3.40 -10.30 8.69
N ALA A 197 -3.90 -11.12 9.62
CA ALA A 197 -4.79 -10.69 10.70
C ALA A 197 -4.13 -9.75 11.72
N ALA A 198 -2.80 -9.74 11.82
CA ALA A 198 -2.07 -8.75 12.62
C ALA A 198 -2.11 -7.34 12.00
N ILE A 199 -2.35 -7.22 10.69
CA ILE A 199 -2.50 -5.94 9.99
C ILE A 199 -3.99 -5.58 9.86
N ILE A 200 -4.80 -6.58 9.49
CA ILE A 200 -6.26 -6.42 9.30
C ILE A 200 -6.94 -7.10 10.50
N ASP A 201 -7.05 -6.35 11.57
CA ASP A 201 -7.66 -6.80 12.83
C ASP A 201 -9.19 -6.65 12.84
N ASP A 202 -9.83 -7.02 13.94
CA ASP A 202 -11.28 -6.98 14.09
C ASP A 202 -11.90 -5.55 14.06
N SER A 203 -11.08 -4.50 13.98
CA SER A 203 -11.56 -3.12 13.82
C SER A 203 -11.93 -2.75 12.38
N PHE A 204 -11.51 -3.55 11.40
CA PHE A 204 -11.90 -3.37 10.01
C PHE A 204 -13.36 -3.79 9.78
N LYS A 205 -14.13 -2.98 9.05
CA LYS A 205 -15.60 -3.14 8.89
C LYS A 205 -16.03 -3.64 7.51
N PHE A 206 -15.08 -3.98 6.63
CA PHE A 206 -15.42 -4.41 5.27
C PHE A 206 -16.36 -5.62 5.23
N THR A 207 -17.28 -5.61 4.28
CA THR A 207 -18.20 -6.72 3.99
C THR A 207 -17.83 -7.45 2.71
N ASN A 208 -16.95 -6.88 1.89
CA ASN A 208 -16.48 -7.46 0.63
C ASN A 208 -14.95 -7.36 0.54
N LEU A 209 -14.33 -8.46 0.11
CA LEU A 209 -12.89 -8.56 -0.05
C LEU A 209 -12.55 -9.04 -1.45
N VAL A 210 -11.61 -8.38 -2.12
CA VAL A 210 -11.11 -8.78 -3.45
C VAL A 210 -9.64 -9.16 -3.34
N THR A 211 -9.28 -10.41 -3.75
CA THR A 211 -7.92 -10.92 -3.55
C THR A 211 -7.50 -11.89 -4.64
N ASP A 212 -6.23 -12.32 -4.61
CA ASP A 212 -5.86 -13.59 -5.22
C ASP A 212 -6.46 -14.76 -4.40
N ALA A 213 -6.47 -15.95 -4.95
CA ALA A 213 -7.04 -17.13 -4.28
C ALA A 213 -6.08 -17.75 -3.24
N HIS A 214 -5.40 -16.94 -2.43
CA HIS A 214 -4.53 -17.47 -1.37
C HIS A 214 -5.34 -17.83 -0.12
N PRO A 215 -5.13 -19.03 0.49
CA PRO A 215 -5.93 -19.53 1.61
C PRO A 215 -6.02 -18.60 2.83
N ALA A 216 -5.00 -17.78 3.09
CA ALA A 216 -5.01 -16.82 4.19
C ALA A 216 -6.16 -15.79 4.06
N TYR A 217 -6.53 -15.42 2.83
CA TYR A 217 -7.63 -14.49 2.59
C TYR A 217 -9.01 -15.15 2.70
N ASP A 218 -9.10 -16.45 2.42
CA ASP A 218 -10.33 -17.23 2.69
C ASP A 218 -10.66 -17.22 4.18
N GLU A 219 -9.65 -17.42 5.00
CA GLU A 219 -9.79 -17.43 6.45
C GLU A 219 -10.10 -16.02 7.00
N LEU A 220 -9.46 -14.99 6.46
CA LEU A 220 -9.74 -13.60 6.80
C LEU A 220 -11.20 -13.24 6.47
N ALA A 221 -11.65 -13.51 5.24
CA ALA A 221 -13.02 -13.22 4.82
C ALA A 221 -14.05 -13.94 5.71
N LYS A 222 -13.80 -15.21 6.03
CA LYS A 222 -14.66 -15.99 6.92
C LYS A 222 -14.74 -15.38 8.33
N LYS A 223 -13.63 -14.91 8.88
CA LYS A 223 -13.59 -14.31 10.22
C LYS A 223 -14.37 -13.00 10.28
N HIS A 224 -14.26 -12.17 9.25
CA HIS A 224 -14.99 -10.90 9.14
C HIS A 224 -16.42 -11.08 8.60
N ASN A 225 -16.87 -12.31 8.32
CA ASN A 225 -18.15 -12.59 7.67
C ASN A 225 -18.32 -11.83 6.35
N ALA A 226 -17.21 -11.65 5.63
CA ALA A 226 -17.16 -10.90 4.37
C ALA A 226 -17.29 -11.83 3.16
N LYS A 227 -17.87 -11.31 2.08
CA LYS A 227 -17.89 -11.99 0.78
C LYS A 227 -16.51 -11.84 0.12
N LEU A 228 -16.03 -12.93 -0.49
CA LEU A 228 -14.72 -12.97 -1.12
C LEU A 228 -14.85 -13.07 -2.63
N GLN A 229 -14.43 -12.02 -3.35
CA GLN A 229 -14.26 -12.01 -4.80
C GLN A 229 -12.80 -12.38 -5.13
N ASN A 230 -12.60 -13.45 -5.87
CA ASN A 230 -11.28 -13.79 -6.38
C ASN A 230 -10.99 -13.09 -7.72
N CYS A 231 -9.74 -12.70 -7.89
CA CYS A 231 -9.25 -11.94 -9.03
C CYS A 231 -9.37 -12.72 -10.34
N LEU A 232 -10.12 -12.19 -11.31
CA LEU A 232 -10.26 -12.82 -12.64
C LEU A 232 -8.97 -12.74 -13.46
N THR A 233 -8.07 -11.79 -13.22
CA THR A 233 -6.74 -11.74 -13.86
C THR A 233 -5.91 -12.96 -13.47
N HIS A 234 -5.97 -13.39 -12.22
CA HIS A 234 -5.30 -14.62 -11.78
C HIS A 234 -5.92 -15.86 -12.44
N LEU A 235 -7.26 -15.94 -12.52
CA LEU A 235 -7.92 -17.01 -13.26
C LEU A 235 -7.44 -17.09 -14.71
N ARG A 236 -7.36 -15.96 -15.41
CA ARG A 236 -6.83 -15.90 -16.79
C ARG A 236 -5.42 -16.47 -16.89
N ARG A 237 -4.52 -16.12 -15.96
CA ARG A 237 -3.15 -16.65 -15.92
C ARG A 237 -3.12 -18.17 -15.75
N TYR A 238 -3.96 -18.70 -14.87
CA TYR A 238 -4.07 -20.16 -14.68
C TYR A 238 -4.63 -20.88 -15.90
N LEU A 239 -5.65 -20.33 -16.55
CA LEU A 239 -6.19 -20.91 -17.80
C LEU A 239 -5.11 -21.01 -18.89
N LEU A 240 -4.17 -20.06 -18.94
CA LEU A 240 -3.11 -20.04 -19.93
C LEU A 240 -1.85 -20.84 -19.55
N SER A 241 -1.76 -21.39 -18.34
CA SER A 241 -0.52 -22.01 -17.83
C SER A 241 -0.23 -23.42 -18.36
N GLY A 242 -1.23 -24.10 -18.89
CA GLY A 242 -1.17 -25.52 -19.26
C GLY A 242 -0.52 -25.82 -20.62
N PHE A 243 -0.37 -24.81 -21.51
CA PHE A 243 0.15 -25.00 -22.88
C PHE A 243 0.61 -23.66 -23.47
N ASP A 244 1.36 -23.70 -24.58
CA ASP A 244 1.77 -22.48 -25.30
C ASP A 244 0.58 -21.84 -26.02
N VAL A 245 -0.12 -20.97 -25.30
CA VAL A 245 -1.28 -20.25 -25.82
C VAL A 245 -0.91 -19.36 -26.99
N THR A 246 0.26 -18.77 -27.01
CA THR A 246 0.69 -17.87 -28.09
C THR A 246 0.81 -18.62 -29.42
N ALA A 247 1.38 -19.81 -29.40
CA ALA A 247 1.42 -20.68 -30.58
C ALA A 247 0.02 -21.15 -30.99
N TYR A 248 -0.82 -21.46 -30.01
CA TYR A 248 -2.20 -21.90 -30.25
C TYR A 248 -3.09 -20.78 -30.82
N LEU A 249 -3.00 -19.58 -30.28
CA LEU A 249 -3.74 -18.40 -30.77
C LEU A 249 -3.37 -17.99 -32.20
N LYS A 250 -2.12 -18.19 -32.60
CA LYS A 250 -1.67 -17.94 -33.99
C LYS A 250 -2.28 -18.90 -35.01
N GLN A 251 -2.74 -20.05 -34.56
CA GLN A 251 -3.35 -21.08 -35.40
C GLN A 251 -4.89 -20.95 -35.48
N LEU A 252 -5.46 -20.17 -34.56
CA LEU A 252 -6.92 -19.94 -34.53
C LEU A 252 -7.25 -18.57 -35.11
N GLU A 253 -8.14 -18.55 -36.07
CA GLU A 253 -8.82 -17.32 -36.43
C GLU A 253 -9.67 -16.83 -35.23
N PRO A 254 -9.76 -15.52 -35.00
CA PRO A 254 -10.64 -14.99 -33.95
C PRO A 254 -12.04 -15.49 -34.17
N LEU A 255 -12.54 -16.35 -33.31
CA LEU A 255 -13.88 -16.90 -33.41
C LEU A 255 -14.89 -15.80 -33.05
N PRO A 256 -15.86 -15.51 -33.93
CA PRO A 256 -16.96 -14.61 -33.61
C PRO A 256 -17.78 -15.17 -32.45
N GLU A 257 -18.40 -14.30 -31.65
CA GLU A 257 -19.19 -14.64 -30.47
C GLU A 257 -20.24 -15.77 -30.73
N LYS A 258 -20.78 -15.81 -31.96
CA LYS A 258 -21.72 -16.84 -32.40
C LYS A 258 -21.11 -18.25 -32.44
N ALA A 259 -19.85 -18.38 -32.76
CA ALA A 259 -19.14 -19.69 -32.77
C ALA A 259 -18.94 -20.27 -31.35
N TRP A 260 -18.97 -19.45 -30.32
CA TRP A 260 -18.92 -19.85 -28.92
C TRP A 260 -20.17 -20.63 -28.50
N LEU A 261 -21.34 -20.09 -28.86
CA LEU A 261 -22.62 -20.75 -28.61
C LEU A 261 -22.70 -22.10 -29.31
N ASP A 262 -22.15 -22.18 -30.52
CA ASP A 262 -22.11 -23.43 -31.28
C ASP A 262 -21.22 -24.49 -30.66
N ILE A 263 -20.13 -24.07 -29.97
CA ILE A 263 -19.24 -25.00 -29.27
C ILE A 263 -19.87 -25.54 -27.98
N ILE A 264 -20.53 -24.67 -27.24
CA ILE A 264 -21.27 -25.08 -26.02
C ILE A 264 -22.47 -25.98 -26.37
N GLN A 265 -23.05 -25.81 -27.55
CA GLN A 265 -24.16 -26.61 -28.02
C GLN A 265 -23.74 -27.90 -28.74
N LYS A 266 -22.50 -27.99 -29.24
CA LYS A 266 -21.96 -29.23 -29.81
C LYS A 266 -21.61 -30.19 -28.68
N ASP A 267 -21.77 -31.47 -28.97
CA ASP A 267 -21.41 -32.56 -28.05
C ASP A 267 -19.98 -32.38 -27.51
N ILE A 268 -19.91 -32.06 -26.22
CA ILE A 268 -18.66 -31.78 -25.49
C ILE A 268 -17.75 -33.03 -25.46
N SER A 269 -18.20 -34.18 -25.99
CA SER A 269 -17.45 -35.42 -26.08
C SER A 269 -16.29 -35.40 -27.09
N GLU A 270 -16.19 -34.42 -27.99
CA GLU A 270 -15.09 -34.30 -28.92
C GLU A 270 -13.89 -33.62 -28.25
N GLU A 271 -12.84 -34.40 -28.09
CA GLU A 271 -11.59 -34.19 -27.37
C GLU A 271 -10.71 -33.05 -27.86
N ASN A 272 -11.00 -31.82 -27.48
CA ASN A 272 -9.96 -30.80 -27.57
C ASN A 272 -9.89 -29.95 -26.29
N ASP A 273 -9.26 -30.46 -25.24
CA ASP A 273 -9.11 -29.79 -23.95
C ASP A 273 -8.47 -28.40 -24.04
N LYS A 274 -7.56 -28.20 -25.01
CA LYS A 274 -7.00 -26.87 -25.32
C LYS A 274 -8.06 -25.90 -25.78
N TYR A 275 -9.01 -26.42 -26.56
CA TYR A 275 -10.11 -25.63 -27.08
C TYR A 275 -11.09 -25.20 -25.97
N PHE A 276 -11.39 -26.08 -25.03
CA PHE A 276 -12.25 -25.75 -23.88
C PHE A 276 -11.59 -24.72 -22.96
N ILE A 277 -10.31 -24.87 -22.66
CA ILE A 277 -9.55 -23.88 -21.89
C ILE A 277 -9.52 -22.53 -22.61
N TYR A 278 -9.32 -22.53 -23.94
CA TYR A 278 -9.35 -21.32 -24.74
C TYR A 278 -10.74 -20.68 -24.73
N ALA A 279 -11.81 -21.46 -24.85
CA ALA A 279 -13.19 -20.96 -24.77
C ALA A 279 -13.49 -20.34 -23.40
N ALA A 280 -13.08 -20.97 -22.30
CA ALA A 280 -13.19 -20.39 -20.97
C ALA A 280 -12.38 -19.09 -20.82
N PHE A 281 -11.15 -19.07 -21.33
CA PHE A 281 -10.30 -17.88 -21.35
C PHE A 281 -10.93 -16.71 -22.11
N THR A 282 -11.53 -16.98 -23.27
CA THR A 282 -12.19 -15.95 -24.08
C THR A 282 -13.46 -15.44 -23.38
N ALA A 283 -14.23 -16.33 -22.69
CA ALA A 283 -15.34 -15.89 -21.86
C ALA A 283 -14.89 -14.89 -20.79
N ILE A 284 -13.82 -15.18 -20.06
CA ILE A 284 -13.29 -14.23 -19.09
C ILE A 284 -12.81 -12.93 -19.76
N ASN A 285 -12.21 -12.99 -20.96
CA ASN A 285 -11.85 -11.78 -21.71
C ASN A 285 -13.07 -10.96 -22.12
N GLN A 286 -14.21 -11.59 -22.42
CA GLN A 286 -15.45 -10.87 -22.72
C GLN A 286 -15.97 -10.09 -21.51
N ILE A 287 -15.80 -10.60 -20.28
CA ILE A 287 -16.09 -9.83 -19.05
C ILE A 287 -15.27 -8.55 -19.02
N TYR A 288 -13.97 -8.62 -19.30
CA TYR A 288 -13.11 -7.43 -19.37
C TYR A 288 -13.48 -6.48 -20.52
N ALA A 289 -13.98 -7.02 -21.63
CA ALA A 289 -14.48 -6.20 -22.73
C ALA A 289 -15.76 -5.44 -22.31
N ASN A 290 -16.64 -6.10 -21.59
CA ASN A 290 -17.85 -5.46 -21.05
C ASN A 290 -17.51 -4.36 -20.03
N GLU A 291 -16.54 -4.57 -19.13
CA GLU A 291 -16.10 -3.56 -18.14
C GLU A 291 -15.59 -2.26 -18.82
N LYS A 292 -15.11 -2.32 -20.07
CA LYS A 292 -14.71 -1.11 -20.83
C LYS A 292 -15.88 -0.22 -21.23
N ASP A 293 -17.10 -0.74 -21.24
CA ASP A 293 -18.32 0.02 -21.52
C ASP A 293 -18.76 0.89 -20.32
N ILE A 294 -18.10 0.77 -19.16
CA ILE A 294 -18.40 1.56 -17.97
C ILE A 294 -17.80 2.96 -18.13
N ASP A 295 -18.65 3.97 -18.04
CA ASP A 295 -18.26 5.37 -18.06
C ASP A 295 -17.93 5.86 -16.64
N TYR A 296 -16.67 5.81 -16.28
CA TYR A 296 -16.16 6.28 -14.99
C TYR A 296 -16.12 7.83 -14.83
N SER A 297 -16.63 8.58 -15.79
CA SER A 297 -16.91 10.01 -15.61
C SER A 297 -18.18 10.27 -14.79
N LEU A 298 -19.06 9.27 -14.69
CA LEU A 298 -20.21 9.28 -13.82
C LEU A 298 -19.79 9.08 -12.35
N THR A 299 -20.64 9.55 -11.44
CA THR A 299 -20.40 9.45 -9.99
C THR A 299 -21.64 9.00 -9.24
N GLY A 300 -21.45 8.50 -8.03
CA GLY A 300 -22.53 8.10 -7.12
C GLY A 300 -23.46 7.05 -7.72
N ASP A 301 -24.77 7.18 -7.48
CA ASP A 301 -25.76 6.17 -7.88
C ASP A 301 -25.83 5.96 -9.39
N LYS A 302 -25.59 7.00 -10.20
CA LYS A 302 -25.59 6.88 -11.67
C LYS A 302 -24.47 5.95 -12.17
N LEU A 303 -23.29 6.04 -11.58
CA LEU A 303 -22.19 5.15 -11.89
C LEU A 303 -22.53 3.71 -11.46
N ARG A 304 -23.08 3.51 -10.26
CA ARG A 304 -23.47 2.19 -9.74
C ARG A 304 -24.52 1.52 -10.61
N GLU A 305 -25.55 2.26 -11.02
CA GLU A 305 -26.59 1.74 -11.92
C GLU A 305 -26.01 1.34 -13.28
N GLN A 306 -25.11 2.14 -13.85
CA GLN A 306 -24.48 1.81 -15.11
C GLN A 306 -23.57 0.58 -14.98
N ILE A 307 -22.78 0.47 -13.91
CA ILE A 307 -21.96 -0.72 -13.65
C ILE A 307 -22.82 -1.98 -13.62
N LEU A 308 -23.92 -1.99 -12.85
CA LEU A 308 -24.83 -3.13 -12.76
C LEU A 308 -25.42 -3.50 -14.12
N LYS A 309 -25.84 -2.51 -14.91
CA LYS A 309 -26.38 -2.74 -16.26
C LYS A 309 -25.36 -3.35 -17.21
N VAL A 310 -24.11 -2.91 -17.15
CA VAL A 310 -23.02 -3.48 -17.96
C VAL A 310 -22.72 -4.90 -17.53
N ARG A 311 -22.66 -5.15 -16.22
CA ARG A 311 -22.30 -6.45 -15.65
C ARG A 311 -23.36 -7.51 -15.77
N GLU A 312 -24.64 -7.13 -16.01
CA GLU A 312 -25.69 -8.10 -16.34
C GLU A 312 -25.31 -8.94 -17.57
N LYS A 313 -24.65 -8.33 -18.58
CA LYS A 313 -24.12 -9.06 -19.74
C LYS A 313 -23.04 -10.08 -19.33
N SER A 314 -22.27 -9.78 -18.29
CA SER A 314 -21.17 -10.65 -17.81
C SER A 314 -21.67 -11.89 -17.06
N LYS A 315 -22.89 -11.86 -16.54
CA LYS A 315 -23.52 -12.99 -15.85
C LYS A 315 -23.66 -14.20 -16.76
N ASP A 316 -24.22 -13.99 -17.97
CA ASP A 316 -24.37 -15.07 -18.96
C ASP A 316 -23.02 -15.61 -19.42
N VAL A 317 -22.05 -14.72 -19.59
CA VAL A 317 -20.68 -15.07 -19.99
C VAL A 317 -20.01 -15.95 -18.93
N LEU A 318 -20.13 -15.59 -17.65
CA LEU A 318 -19.59 -16.38 -16.55
C LEU A 318 -20.29 -17.73 -16.42
N SER A 319 -21.60 -17.78 -16.62
CA SER A 319 -22.35 -19.02 -16.63
C SER A 319 -21.85 -19.99 -17.71
N ARG A 320 -21.58 -19.49 -18.94
CA ARG A 320 -21.00 -20.29 -20.03
C ARG A 320 -19.60 -20.81 -19.65
N ALA A 321 -18.72 -19.97 -19.10
CA ALA A 321 -17.42 -20.41 -18.61
C ALA A 321 -17.56 -21.52 -17.56
N SER A 322 -18.55 -21.42 -16.68
CA SER A 322 -18.83 -22.42 -15.65
C SER A 322 -19.21 -23.79 -16.24
N ILE A 323 -20.05 -23.80 -17.31
CA ILE A 323 -20.44 -25.04 -18.00
C ILE A 323 -19.19 -25.70 -18.60
N ILE A 324 -18.35 -24.94 -19.31
CA ILE A 324 -17.13 -25.45 -19.93
C ILE A 324 -16.18 -26.02 -18.86
N MET A 325 -15.95 -25.27 -17.79
CA MET A 325 -15.03 -25.68 -16.73
C MET A 325 -15.58 -26.87 -15.91
N SER A 326 -16.89 -27.04 -15.81
CA SER A 326 -17.50 -28.23 -15.19
C SER A 326 -17.20 -29.51 -15.98
N GLU A 327 -17.06 -29.42 -17.30
CA GLU A 327 -16.63 -30.55 -18.12
C GLU A 327 -15.11 -30.80 -17.92
N MET A 328 -14.31 -29.76 -17.86
CA MET A 328 -12.87 -29.89 -17.56
C MET A 328 -12.64 -30.52 -16.17
N GLU A 329 -13.49 -30.21 -15.17
CA GLU A 329 -13.43 -30.85 -13.84
C GLU A 329 -13.52 -32.38 -13.93
N LYS A 330 -14.44 -32.92 -14.74
CA LYS A 330 -14.62 -34.36 -14.91
C LYS A 330 -13.43 -35.04 -15.58
N ARG A 331 -12.71 -34.35 -16.45
CA ARG A 331 -11.60 -34.89 -17.25
C ARG A 331 -10.26 -34.81 -16.52
N HIS A 332 -10.00 -33.71 -15.80
CA HIS A 332 -8.67 -33.35 -15.30
C HIS A 332 -8.51 -33.43 -13.78
N LEU A 333 -9.62 -33.68 -13.06
CA LEU A 333 -9.58 -33.88 -11.63
C LEU A 333 -10.01 -35.29 -11.25
N VAL A 334 -9.46 -35.78 -10.16
CA VAL A 334 -9.77 -37.11 -9.61
C VAL A 334 -10.17 -37.01 -8.14
N PRO A 335 -10.99 -37.93 -7.60
CA PRO A 335 -11.28 -37.96 -6.18
C PRO A 335 -9.99 -38.05 -5.33
N SER A 336 -9.95 -37.27 -4.25
CA SER A 336 -8.90 -37.39 -3.23
C SER A 336 -8.95 -38.76 -2.56
N LYS A 337 -7.86 -39.16 -1.88
CA LYS A 337 -7.83 -40.43 -1.13
C LYS A 337 -9.00 -40.60 -0.14
N SER A 338 -9.51 -39.50 0.40
CA SER A 338 -10.68 -39.49 1.30
C SER A 338 -12.03 -39.45 0.56
N GLY A 339 -12.03 -39.29 -0.74
CA GLY A 339 -13.25 -39.10 -1.55
C GLY A 339 -13.99 -37.76 -1.34
N LYS A 340 -13.53 -36.90 -0.40
CA LYS A 340 -14.26 -35.69 0.01
C LYS A 340 -14.13 -34.50 -0.92
N ARG A 341 -13.12 -34.49 -1.79
CA ARG A 341 -12.85 -33.40 -2.74
C ARG A 341 -12.17 -33.93 -4.00
N LEU A 342 -12.22 -33.15 -5.07
CA LEU A 342 -11.43 -33.43 -6.27
C LEU A 342 -10.02 -32.82 -6.09
N VAL A 343 -9.01 -33.49 -6.66
CA VAL A 343 -7.63 -33.07 -6.67
C VAL A 343 -7.05 -33.22 -8.07
N LYS A 344 -5.95 -32.54 -8.35
CA LYS A 344 -5.26 -32.58 -9.62
C LYS A 344 -4.86 -33.98 -10.05
N LYS A 345 -5.15 -34.32 -11.30
CA LYS A 345 -4.61 -35.52 -11.93
C LYS A 345 -3.11 -35.33 -12.19
N LYS A 346 -2.30 -36.25 -11.72
CA LYS A 346 -0.84 -36.13 -11.80
C LYS A 346 -0.35 -36.17 -13.25
N GLY A 347 0.50 -35.23 -13.63
CA GLY A 347 1.08 -35.15 -14.97
C GLY A 347 0.15 -34.59 -16.05
N ASP A 348 -1.02 -34.09 -15.65
CA ASP A 348 -2.00 -33.52 -16.56
C ASP A 348 -1.76 -32.01 -16.71
N PRO A 349 -1.51 -31.50 -17.94
CA PRO A 349 -1.16 -30.09 -18.17
C PRO A 349 -2.33 -29.12 -17.86
N PHE A 350 -3.57 -29.58 -17.87
CA PHE A 350 -4.75 -28.76 -17.63
C PHE A 350 -5.24 -28.82 -16.18
N ALA A 351 -4.68 -29.73 -15.37
CA ALA A 351 -5.14 -29.96 -14.01
C ALA A 351 -4.93 -28.75 -13.09
N ASP A 352 -3.92 -27.90 -13.33
CA ASP A 352 -3.69 -26.69 -12.53
C ASP A 352 -4.78 -25.65 -12.75
N ALA A 353 -5.11 -25.33 -13.99
CA ALA A 353 -6.16 -24.42 -14.36
C ALA A 353 -7.53 -24.88 -13.84
N THR A 354 -7.82 -26.16 -14.08
CA THR A 354 -9.10 -26.77 -13.65
C THR A 354 -9.26 -26.80 -12.15
N ALA A 355 -8.20 -27.14 -11.40
CA ALA A 355 -8.23 -27.14 -9.94
C ALA A 355 -8.35 -25.73 -9.37
N TYR A 356 -7.71 -24.73 -9.99
CA TYR A 356 -7.86 -23.34 -9.58
C TYR A 356 -9.32 -22.88 -9.73
N TRP A 357 -9.94 -23.19 -10.87
CA TRP A 357 -11.38 -22.94 -11.07
C TRP A 357 -12.22 -23.67 -10.03
N TYR A 358 -12.07 -24.99 -9.91
CA TYR A 358 -12.88 -25.83 -9.01
C TYR A 358 -12.87 -25.33 -7.57
N ASN A 359 -11.71 -24.92 -7.05
CA ASN A 359 -11.57 -24.45 -5.68
C ASN A 359 -12.14 -23.06 -5.44
N ASN A 360 -12.39 -22.27 -6.50
CA ASN A 360 -12.69 -20.85 -6.37
C ASN A 360 -13.93 -20.38 -7.14
N LYS A 361 -14.62 -21.27 -7.86
CA LYS A 361 -15.73 -20.91 -8.77
C LYS A 361 -16.84 -20.09 -8.12
N ASP A 362 -17.18 -20.38 -6.86
CA ASP A 362 -18.21 -19.66 -6.11
C ASP A 362 -17.78 -18.24 -5.67
N LYS A 363 -16.51 -17.87 -5.94
CA LYS A 363 -15.91 -16.60 -5.57
C LYS A 363 -15.60 -15.70 -6.78
N PHE A 364 -16.13 -16.01 -7.95
CA PHE A 364 -15.90 -15.22 -9.17
C PHE A 364 -17.11 -14.39 -9.61
N GLU A 365 -18.20 -14.35 -8.84
CA GLU A 365 -19.46 -13.77 -9.28
C GLU A 365 -19.96 -12.56 -8.48
N ILE A 366 -19.30 -12.19 -7.37
CA ILE A 366 -19.78 -11.14 -6.48
C ILE A 366 -19.84 -9.78 -7.18
N PHE A 367 -18.87 -9.48 -8.05
CA PHE A 367 -18.82 -8.24 -8.84
C PHE A 367 -20.06 -8.03 -9.71
N ILE A 368 -20.79 -9.11 -10.10
CA ILE A 368 -21.97 -9.01 -10.94
C ILE A 368 -23.11 -8.29 -10.22
N SER A 369 -23.28 -8.59 -8.93
CA SER A 369 -24.38 -8.06 -8.10
C SER A 369 -23.99 -6.88 -7.22
N ASN A 370 -22.69 -6.62 -7.05
CA ASN A 370 -22.18 -5.51 -6.25
C ASN A 370 -21.34 -4.57 -7.12
N PRO A 371 -21.83 -3.35 -7.42
CA PRO A 371 -21.14 -2.40 -8.29
C PRO A 371 -19.81 -1.91 -7.71
N ASP A 372 -19.67 -1.90 -6.39
CA ASP A 372 -18.48 -1.41 -5.70
C ASP A 372 -17.34 -2.46 -5.67
N VAL A 373 -17.62 -3.73 -5.98
CA VAL A 373 -16.64 -4.82 -6.03
C VAL A 373 -16.00 -4.89 -7.43
N PRO A 374 -14.69 -4.69 -7.60
CA PRO A 374 -14.01 -4.83 -8.88
C PRO A 374 -13.88 -6.30 -9.32
N VAL A 375 -13.73 -6.52 -10.63
CA VAL A 375 -13.57 -7.86 -11.23
C VAL A 375 -12.21 -8.49 -10.91
N ASP A 376 -11.24 -7.69 -10.53
CA ASP A 376 -9.87 -8.14 -10.24
C ASP A 376 -9.15 -7.29 -9.19
N SER A 377 -7.94 -7.71 -8.85
CA SER A 377 -7.05 -7.03 -7.91
C SER A 377 -6.04 -6.09 -8.59
N ASN A 378 -6.23 -5.70 -9.83
CA ASN A 378 -5.26 -4.89 -10.58
C ASN A 378 -4.95 -3.55 -9.90
N VAL A 379 -5.92 -2.97 -9.20
CA VAL A 379 -5.73 -1.70 -8.48
C VAL A 379 -4.66 -1.80 -7.39
N VAL A 380 -4.62 -2.90 -6.64
CA VAL A 380 -3.59 -3.13 -5.63
C VAL A 380 -2.27 -3.62 -6.27
N GLU A 381 -2.32 -4.40 -7.34
CA GLU A 381 -1.12 -4.80 -8.08
C GLU A 381 -0.37 -3.58 -8.63
N GLN A 382 -1.09 -2.59 -9.17
CA GLN A 382 -0.52 -1.30 -9.61
C GLN A 382 0.05 -0.50 -8.45
N ALA A 383 -0.65 -0.46 -7.32
CA ALA A 383 -0.22 0.24 -6.13
C ALA A 383 1.05 -0.37 -5.51
N ILE A 384 1.21 -1.70 -5.57
CA ILE A 384 2.42 -2.40 -5.10
C ILE A 384 3.61 -2.26 -6.08
N ARG A 385 3.38 -1.83 -7.32
CA ARG A 385 4.42 -1.79 -8.36
C ARG A 385 5.66 -0.99 -7.96
N PRO A 386 5.58 0.22 -7.36
CA PRO A 386 6.77 0.94 -6.89
C PRO A 386 7.61 0.12 -5.90
N ILE A 387 6.97 -0.61 -4.98
CA ILE A 387 7.63 -1.51 -4.04
C ILE A 387 8.37 -2.64 -4.76
N THR A 388 7.77 -3.21 -5.81
CA THR A 388 8.43 -4.27 -6.60
C THR A 388 9.62 -3.75 -7.39
N VAL A 389 9.60 -2.48 -7.81
CA VAL A 389 10.73 -1.79 -8.44
C VAL A 389 11.84 -1.57 -7.42
N LEU A 390 11.51 -1.00 -6.26
CA LEU A 390 12.46 -0.79 -5.16
C LEU A 390 13.15 -2.11 -4.77
N ARG A 391 12.39 -3.18 -4.60
CA ARG A 391 12.91 -4.52 -4.28
C ARG A 391 13.99 -5.01 -5.25
N LYS A 392 13.85 -4.69 -6.55
CA LYS A 392 14.83 -5.07 -7.57
C LYS A 392 16.08 -4.20 -7.52
N ASN A 393 15.95 -2.97 -7.08
CA ASN A 393 17.03 -1.98 -7.03
C ASN A 393 17.83 -2.00 -5.72
N ILE A 394 17.27 -2.57 -4.65
CA ILE A 394 17.94 -2.70 -3.35
C ILE A 394 18.69 -4.02 -3.30
N ASN A 395 20.03 -3.97 -3.24
CA ASN A 395 20.88 -5.14 -3.04
C ASN A 395 20.93 -5.60 -1.56
N TRP A 396 20.64 -4.71 -0.62
CA TRP A 396 20.67 -4.93 0.81
C TRP A 396 19.28 -4.82 1.39
N LYS A 397 18.92 -5.81 2.17
CA LYS A 397 17.61 -5.94 2.77
C LYS A 397 17.70 -5.47 4.21
N ALA A 398 16.84 -4.53 4.55
CA ALA A 398 16.89 -3.78 5.77
C ALA A 398 16.28 -4.51 6.98
N THR A 399 16.27 -3.82 8.10
CA THR A 399 15.63 -4.20 9.35
C THR A 399 14.10 -4.23 9.22
N VAL A 400 13.42 -4.85 10.16
CA VAL A 400 11.93 -4.82 10.26
C VAL A 400 11.44 -3.38 10.36
N GLU A 401 12.12 -2.56 11.17
CA GLU A 401 11.79 -1.13 11.35
C GLU A 401 11.82 -0.36 10.04
N TYR A 402 12.85 -0.59 9.21
CA TYR A 402 12.93 0.04 7.89
C TYR A 402 11.79 -0.43 6.96
N MET A 403 11.39 -1.70 7.05
CA MET A 403 10.25 -2.21 6.28
C MET A 403 8.94 -1.55 6.69
N GLU A 404 8.75 -1.31 7.99
CA GLU A 404 7.60 -0.56 8.50
C GLU A 404 7.61 0.89 8.05
N ASP A 405 8.78 1.56 8.10
CA ASP A 405 8.95 2.93 7.61
C ASP A 405 8.62 3.04 6.12
N LEU A 406 9.11 2.10 5.31
CA LEU A 406 8.74 1.99 3.90
C LEU A 406 7.24 1.87 3.71
N CYS A 407 6.58 0.99 4.46
CA CYS A 407 5.13 0.81 4.37
C CYS A 407 4.38 2.12 4.66
N MET A 408 4.81 2.88 5.67
CA MET A 408 4.22 4.17 6.00
C MET A 408 4.44 5.20 4.89
N ILE A 409 5.68 5.33 4.39
CA ILE A 409 6.01 6.23 3.27
C ILE A 409 5.14 5.89 2.04
N TYR A 410 5.12 4.62 1.63
CA TYR A 410 4.34 4.21 0.47
C TYR A 410 2.85 4.45 0.66
N SER A 411 2.31 4.23 1.86
CA SER A 411 0.88 4.47 2.14
C SER A 411 0.50 5.94 1.91
N VAL A 412 1.30 6.86 2.45
CA VAL A 412 1.04 8.30 2.33
C VAL A 412 1.20 8.76 0.88
N PHE A 413 2.32 8.45 0.24
CA PHE A 413 2.61 8.94 -1.12
C PHE A 413 1.72 8.29 -2.18
N GLU A 414 1.36 7.01 -2.03
CA GLU A 414 0.48 6.34 -2.99
C GLU A 414 -0.97 6.79 -2.84
N THR A 415 -1.44 7.01 -1.61
CA THR A 415 -2.75 7.62 -1.37
C THR A 415 -2.82 9.02 -1.98
N ALA A 416 -1.80 9.85 -1.77
CA ALA A 416 -1.72 11.17 -2.38
C ALA A 416 -1.78 11.10 -3.92
N ARG A 417 -0.97 10.21 -4.52
CA ARG A 417 -0.94 10.00 -5.98
C ARG A 417 -2.30 9.60 -6.53
N LYS A 418 -3.01 8.68 -5.87
CA LYS A 418 -4.33 8.21 -6.31
C LYS A 418 -5.41 9.29 -6.23
N ASN A 419 -5.27 10.23 -5.32
CA ASN A 419 -6.18 11.36 -5.17
C ASN A 419 -5.74 12.60 -5.97
N ASN A 420 -4.84 12.42 -6.95
CA ASN A 420 -4.34 13.47 -7.85
C ASN A 420 -3.64 14.63 -7.13
N ILE A 421 -3.04 14.37 -5.97
CA ILE A 421 -2.17 15.32 -5.29
C ILE A 421 -0.82 15.24 -6.00
N ASN A 422 -0.54 16.23 -6.88
CA ASN A 422 0.63 16.21 -7.76
C ASN A 422 1.93 16.45 -7.01
N ASP A 423 1.90 17.31 -6.01
CA ASP A 423 3.02 17.63 -5.13
C ASP A 423 2.64 17.37 -3.65
N PRO A 424 2.58 16.10 -3.23
CA PRO A 424 2.16 15.75 -1.87
C PRO A 424 3.08 16.34 -0.80
N VAL A 425 4.32 16.65 -1.14
CA VAL A 425 5.27 17.28 -0.21
C VAL A 425 4.83 18.70 0.12
N ASN A 426 4.61 19.54 -0.88
CA ASN A 426 4.26 20.94 -0.65
C ASN A 426 2.80 21.16 -0.35
N GLU A 427 1.90 20.36 -0.96
CA GLU A 427 0.46 20.55 -0.82
C GLU A 427 -0.10 19.94 0.46
N TRP A 428 0.47 18.86 0.94
CA TRP A 428 -0.07 18.08 2.05
C TRP A 428 0.90 17.91 3.23
N LEU A 429 2.08 17.32 2.98
CA LEU A 429 2.99 16.89 4.07
C LEU A 429 3.67 18.08 4.77
N ARG A 430 4.14 19.07 4.03
CA ARG A 430 4.86 20.22 4.60
C ARG A 430 3.98 21.11 5.49
N PRO A 431 2.75 21.51 5.07
CA PRO A 431 1.84 22.25 5.94
C PRO A 431 1.54 21.49 7.22
N TYR A 432 1.21 20.20 7.09
CA TYR A 432 0.93 19.33 8.23
C TYR A 432 2.12 19.21 9.20
N ALA A 433 3.32 18.92 8.69
CA ALA A 433 4.51 18.81 9.52
C ALA A 433 4.83 20.11 10.26
N ARG A 434 4.57 21.26 9.62
CA ARG A 434 4.71 22.59 10.25
C ARG A 434 3.70 22.78 11.37
N GLU A 435 2.44 22.48 11.14
CA GLU A 435 1.38 22.61 12.15
C GLU A 435 1.67 21.69 13.35
N LEU A 436 2.03 20.45 13.11
CA LEU A 436 2.40 19.51 14.16
C LEU A 436 3.61 20.03 14.96
N TRP A 437 4.65 20.52 14.27
CA TRP A 437 5.83 21.06 14.94
C TRP A 437 5.47 22.28 15.81
N CYS A 438 4.71 23.25 15.26
CA CYS A 438 4.26 24.41 16.02
C CYS A 438 3.46 23.99 17.24
N TYR A 439 2.48 23.10 17.08
CA TYR A 439 1.67 22.59 18.16
C TYR A 439 2.52 21.96 19.28
N CYS A 440 3.43 21.07 18.93
CA CYS A 440 4.27 20.40 19.92
C CYS A 440 5.18 21.38 20.67
N VAL A 441 5.77 22.35 19.96
CA VAL A 441 6.66 23.36 20.53
C VAL A 441 5.86 24.28 21.45
N GLU A 442 4.73 24.80 21.00
CA GLU A 442 3.86 25.69 21.78
C GLU A 442 3.33 25.00 23.02
N LYS A 443 2.85 23.77 22.88
CA LYS A 443 2.37 22.95 24.01
C LYS A 443 3.45 22.77 25.08
N LYS A 444 4.66 22.41 24.66
CA LYS A 444 5.77 22.21 25.56
C LYS A 444 6.16 23.51 26.30
N TYR A 445 6.34 24.60 25.57
CA TYR A 445 6.74 25.87 26.20
C TYR A 445 5.63 26.46 27.08
N THR A 446 4.38 26.31 26.69
CA THR A 446 3.24 26.68 27.55
C THR A 446 3.29 25.90 28.87
N GLN A 447 3.59 24.61 28.82
CA GLN A 447 3.72 23.80 30.05
C GLN A 447 4.94 24.21 30.89
N GLU A 448 6.08 24.42 30.25
CA GLU A 448 7.30 24.87 30.95
C GLU A 448 7.09 26.22 31.65
N ILE A 449 6.36 27.15 31.03
CA ILE A 449 6.01 28.44 31.65
C ILE A 449 5.06 28.26 32.83
N ARG A 450 4.06 27.40 32.67
CA ARG A 450 3.13 27.07 33.78
C ARG A 450 3.86 26.45 34.97
N ASP A 451 4.91 25.68 34.68
CA ASP A 451 5.78 25.06 35.68
C ASP A 451 6.87 26.03 36.24
N GLY A 452 6.86 27.32 35.83
CA GLY A 452 7.80 28.35 36.30
C GLY A 452 9.19 28.27 35.67
N MET A 453 9.31 27.62 34.50
CA MET A 453 10.60 27.52 33.79
C MET A 453 10.78 28.68 32.80
N SER A 454 12.03 29.11 32.62
CA SER A 454 12.37 30.19 31.68
C SER A 454 12.42 29.69 30.24
N LEU A 455 11.90 30.49 29.28
CA LEU A 455 11.92 30.25 27.85
C LEU A 455 13.31 30.26 27.19
N GLU A 456 14.34 30.64 27.92
CA GLU A 456 15.71 30.83 27.37
C GLU A 456 16.43 29.51 27.03
N LYS A 457 15.81 28.35 27.33
CA LYS A 457 16.42 27.07 27.05
C LYS A 457 16.37 26.74 25.57
N LYS A 458 17.52 26.35 25.00
CA LYS A 458 17.67 25.71 23.71
C LYS A 458 16.78 24.45 23.68
N ILE A 459 16.02 24.24 22.61
CA ILE A 459 15.26 23.01 22.43
C ILE A 459 16.20 21.81 22.49
N LYS A 460 16.14 21.06 23.59
CA LYS A 460 16.89 19.81 23.75
C LYS A 460 15.94 18.64 23.56
N SER A 461 16.45 17.51 23.15
CA SER A 461 15.73 16.25 22.83
C SER A 461 14.28 16.15 23.36
N TRP A 462 13.31 16.09 22.44
CA TRP A 462 11.89 15.97 22.77
C TRP A 462 11.34 14.65 22.29
N ASP A 463 10.46 14.09 23.06
CA ASP A 463 9.55 13.07 22.55
C ASP A 463 8.37 13.75 21.85
N MET A 464 8.57 14.07 20.57
CA MET A 464 7.55 14.69 19.73
C MET A 464 6.32 13.80 19.59
N GLN A 465 6.47 12.48 19.65
CA GLN A 465 5.37 11.55 19.53
C GLN A 465 4.43 11.64 20.74
N SER A 466 4.96 11.71 21.96
CA SER A 466 4.15 11.91 23.15
C SER A 466 3.53 13.31 23.21
N LEU A 467 4.23 14.33 22.69
CA LEU A 467 3.75 15.70 22.64
C LEU A 467 2.63 15.91 21.62
N SER A 468 2.57 15.07 20.57
CA SER A 468 1.50 15.13 19.55
C SER A 468 0.19 14.50 20.01
N GLU A 469 0.12 13.89 21.19
CA GLU A 469 -1.13 13.38 21.75
C GLU A 469 -2.14 14.53 21.93
N GLY A 470 -3.28 14.43 21.27
CA GLY A 470 -4.32 15.46 21.25
C GLY A 470 -4.20 16.48 20.13
N PHE A 471 -3.27 16.30 19.17
CA PHE A 471 -3.33 17.01 17.90
C PHE A 471 -4.41 16.33 17.03
N ASP A 472 -5.43 17.10 16.63
CA ASP A 472 -6.49 16.59 15.75
C ASP A 472 -5.96 16.46 14.33
N PHE A 473 -5.97 15.23 13.87
CA PHE A 473 -5.49 14.86 12.53
C PHE A 473 -6.63 14.90 11.50
#